data_4d0e264d5995b070b86345847fe3c8e9
#
_entry.id   4d0e264d5995b070b86345847fe3c8e9
#
_cell.length_a   1.000
_cell.length_b   1.000
_cell.length_c   1.000
_cell.angle_alpha   90.00
_cell.angle_beta   90.00
_cell.angle_gamma   90.00
#
_symmetry.space_group_name_H-M   'P 1'
#
loop_
_entity.id
_entity.type
_entity.pdbx_description
1 polymer ?
#
loop_
_entity_poly.entity_id
_entity_poly.type
_entity_poly.pdbx_seq_one_letter_code
_entity_poly.pdbx_strand_id
1 'polypeptide(L)'
;MNLKILVAEDNAFTAAQYTKVLQKNGHNVIVTRDGEECMQIYENALSEFDSLDQNPFDVILLDNNMPKKSGVEVAKEILDKRPNQRIIFASAYDINSLIKSPGIVPDSVEILEKPFSLNTMVNRVQA
;
A
#
# COMPACT_ATOMS: atom_id res chain seq x y z
N MET A 1 -4.84 -1.53 18.70
CA MET A 1 -4.11 -2.01 17.50
C MET A 1 -3.32 -0.85 16.91
N ASN A 2 -2.01 -0.97 16.83
CA ASN A 2 -1.11 0.04 16.27
C ASN A 2 -0.41 -0.53 15.07
N LEU A 3 -0.94 -0.23 13.88
CA LEU A 3 -0.33 -0.71 12.64
C LEU A 3 0.62 0.34 12.08
N LYS A 4 1.68 -0.12 11.44
CA LYS A 4 2.58 0.72 10.68
C LYS A 4 2.19 0.62 9.21
N ILE A 5 1.73 1.74 8.65
CA ILE A 5 1.09 1.78 7.34
C ILE A 5 1.88 2.69 6.39
N LEU A 6 2.19 2.17 5.21
CA LEU A 6 2.79 2.94 4.13
C LEU A 6 1.70 3.24 3.11
N VAL A 7 1.49 4.51 2.82
CA VAL A 7 0.49 4.95 1.83
C VAL A 7 1.20 5.57 0.64
N ALA A 8 0.82 5.15 -0.55
CA ALA A 8 1.27 5.77 -1.80
C ALA A 8 0.06 6.35 -2.51
N GLU A 9 -0.05 7.68 -2.53
CA GLU A 9 -1.18 8.41 -3.10
C GLU A 9 -0.69 9.77 -3.59
N ASP A 10 -0.85 10.04 -4.88
CA ASP A 10 -0.36 11.28 -5.48
C ASP A 10 -1.25 12.49 -5.22
N ASN A 11 -2.53 12.27 -4.91
CA ASN A 11 -3.45 13.36 -4.58
C ASN A 11 -3.26 13.75 -3.11
N ALA A 12 -2.72 14.96 -2.89
CA ALA A 12 -2.39 15.43 -1.54
C ALA A 12 -3.60 15.51 -0.61
N PHE A 13 -4.76 15.89 -1.14
CA PHE A 13 -5.98 15.98 -0.34
C PHE A 13 -6.44 14.59 0.11
N THR A 14 -6.45 13.63 -0.81
CA THR A 14 -6.83 12.25 -0.50
C THR A 14 -5.85 11.62 0.51
N ALA A 15 -4.57 11.82 0.29
CA ALA A 15 -3.53 11.32 1.21
C ALA A 15 -3.71 11.89 2.61
N ALA A 16 -4.03 13.18 2.72
CA ALA A 16 -4.26 13.83 4.01
C ALA A 16 -5.48 13.24 4.73
N GLN A 17 -6.55 12.93 3.99
CA GLN A 17 -7.75 12.31 4.55
C GLN A 17 -7.44 10.92 5.09
N TYR A 18 -6.70 10.11 4.33
CA TYR A 18 -6.31 8.77 4.77
C TYR A 18 -5.46 8.84 6.04
N THR A 19 -4.47 9.72 6.02
CA THR A 19 -3.56 9.90 7.16
C THR A 19 -4.34 10.28 8.41
N LYS A 20 -5.22 11.26 8.30
CA LYS A 20 -5.97 11.76 9.44
C LYS A 20 -6.82 10.67 10.09
N VAL A 21 -7.57 9.90 9.27
CA VAL A 21 -8.46 8.88 9.83
C VAL A 21 -7.68 7.69 10.38
N LEU A 22 -6.59 7.31 9.74
CA LEU A 22 -5.76 6.20 10.24
C LEU A 22 -5.05 6.57 11.53
N GLN A 23 -4.50 7.78 11.63
CA GLN A 23 -3.87 8.27 12.86
C GLN A 23 -4.88 8.39 13.99
N LYS A 24 -6.09 8.82 13.69
CA LYS A 24 -7.17 8.89 14.68
C LYS A 24 -7.50 7.51 15.26
N ASN A 25 -7.29 6.46 14.49
CA ASN A 25 -7.49 5.09 14.94
C ASN A 25 -6.23 4.46 15.55
N GLY A 26 -5.20 5.26 15.82
CA GLY A 26 -4.03 4.82 16.56
C GLY A 26 -2.90 4.26 15.71
N HIS A 27 -2.97 4.39 14.38
CA HIS A 27 -1.94 3.85 13.49
C HIS A 27 -0.85 4.86 13.16
N ASN A 28 0.33 4.34 12.83
CA ASN A 28 1.44 5.15 12.33
C ASN A 28 1.42 5.11 10.81
N VAL A 29 1.43 6.28 10.18
CA VAL A 29 1.27 6.40 8.73
C VAL A 29 2.44 7.16 8.13
N ILE A 30 3.02 6.61 7.07
CA ILE A 30 3.99 7.31 6.23
C ILE A 30 3.36 7.45 4.85
N VAL A 31 3.33 8.69 4.34
CA VAL A 31 2.74 8.98 3.03
C VAL A 31 3.83 9.24 2.02
N THR A 32 3.69 8.64 0.84
CA THR A 32 4.52 8.90 -0.32
C THR A 32 3.62 9.34 -1.48
N ARG A 33 4.16 10.10 -2.42
CA ARG A 33 3.38 10.74 -3.49
C ARG A 33 3.49 10.08 -4.84
N ASP A 34 4.46 9.20 -5.00
CA ASP A 34 4.66 8.47 -6.24
C ASP A 34 5.30 7.11 -5.94
N GLY A 35 5.31 6.26 -6.96
CA GLY A 35 5.79 4.90 -6.79
C GLY A 35 7.28 4.80 -6.52
N GLU A 36 8.05 5.73 -7.07
CA GLU A 36 9.50 5.76 -6.86
C GLU A 36 9.84 6.12 -5.41
N GLU A 37 9.19 7.15 -4.86
CA GLU A 37 9.34 7.52 -3.45
C GLU A 37 8.90 6.38 -2.53
N CYS A 38 7.79 5.72 -2.88
CA CYS A 38 7.29 4.58 -2.12
C CYS A 38 8.32 3.48 -2.02
N MET A 39 8.94 3.12 -3.14
CA MET A 39 9.98 2.08 -3.16
C MET A 39 11.22 2.50 -2.39
N GLN A 40 11.61 3.76 -2.47
CA GLN A 40 12.75 4.27 -1.73
C GLN A 40 12.54 4.16 -0.23
N ILE A 41 11.36 4.56 0.26
CA ILE A 41 11.00 4.44 1.68
C ILE A 41 10.95 2.98 2.11
N TYR A 42 10.37 2.12 1.27
CA TYR A 42 10.27 0.69 1.56
C TYR A 42 11.66 0.04 1.67
N GLU A 43 12.53 0.30 0.71
CA GLU A 43 13.89 -0.25 0.70
C GLU A 43 14.72 0.24 1.87
N ASN A 44 14.60 1.53 2.23
CA ASN A 44 15.27 2.07 3.40
C ASN A 44 14.80 1.39 4.67
N ALA A 45 13.50 1.14 4.78
CA ALA A 45 12.94 0.43 5.94
C ALA A 45 13.42 -1.02 6.00
N LEU A 46 13.53 -1.70 4.85
CA LEU A 46 14.03 -3.07 4.79
C LEU A 46 15.45 -3.19 5.33
N SER A 47 16.28 -2.18 5.10
CA SER A 47 17.69 -2.20 5.52
C SER A 47 17.85 -2.25 7.04
N GLU A 48 16.81 -1.94 7.80
CA GLU A 48 16.81 -1.98 9.26
C GLU A 48 16.47 -3.36 9.82
N PHE A 49 16.08 -4.32 8.94
CA PHE A 49 15.68 -5.66 9.36
C PHE A 49 16.67 -6.70 8.88
N ASP A 50 17.15 -7.53 9.81
CA ASP A 50 18.09 -8.61 9.52
C ASP A 50 17.39 -9.85 8.99
N SER A 51 16.12 -10.04 9.31
CA SER A 51 15.36 -11.23 8.93
C SER A 51 14.58 -10.99 7.65
N LEU A 52 14.63 -11.95 6.73
CA LEU A 52 13.85 -11.92 5.49
C LEU A 52 12.34 -12.13 5.73
N ASP A 53 11.98 -12.60 6.93
CA ASP A 53 10.58 -12.86 7.28
C ASP A 53 9.88 -11.65 7.89
N GLN A 54 10.64 -10.60 8.22
CA GLN A 54 10.07 -9.40 8.82
C GLN A 54 9.69 -8.39 7.75
N ASN A 55 8.45 -7.92 7.83
CA ASN A 55 7.95 -6.86 6.96
C ASN A 55 8.10 -5.51 7.66
N PRO A 56 8.64 -4.50 6.97
CA PRO A 56 8.82 -3.19 7.58
C PRO A 56 7.51 -2.45 7.85
N PHE A 57 6.44 -2.82 7.14
CA PHE A 57 5.10 -2.26 7.32
C PHE A 57 4.09 -3.37 7.49
N ASP A 58 3.09 -3.12 8.33
CA ASP A 58 2.00 -4.08 8.51
C ASP A 58 1.10 -4.15 7.28
N VAL A 59 0.87 -3.01 6.64
CA VAL A 59 0.09 -2.95 5.43
C VAL A 59 0.55 -1.77 4.57
N ILE A 60 0.48 -1.96 3.26
CA ILE A 60 0.79 -0.92 2.27
C ILE A 60 -0.48 -0.65 1.47
N LEU A 61 -0.91 0.61 1.45
CA LEU A 61 -2.06 1.06 0.68
C LEU A 61 -1.56 1.79 -0.55
N LEU A 62 -1.79 1.21 -1.73
CA LEU A 62 -1.28 1.71 -3.00
C LEU A 62 -2.41 2.21 -3.90
N ASP A 63 -2.30 3.45 -4.36
CA ASP A 63 -3.08 3.92 -5.48
C ASP A 63 -2.43 3.38 -6.76
N ASN A 64 -3.22 2.88 -7.69
CA ASN A 64 -2.67 2.34 -8.93
C ASN A 64 -2.19 3.45 -9.89
N ASN A 65 -2.85 4.60 -9.89
CA ASN A 65 -2.53 5.71 -10.79
C ASN A 65 -1.56 6.70 -10.15
N MET A 66 -0.27 6.42 -10.27
CA MET A 66 0.76 7.31 -9.75
C MET A 66 1.79 7.62 -10.82
N PRO A 67 2.40 8.82 -10.80
CA PRO A 67 3.52 9.12 -11.69
C PRO A 67 4.75 8.28 -11.33
N LYS A 68 5.68 8.18 -12.25
CA LYS A 68 6.97 7.49 -12.17
C LYS A 68 6.83 5.96 -12.13
N LYS A 69 6.26 5.39 -11.07
CA LYS A 69 5.96 3.97 -10.99
C LYS A 69 4.50 3.79 -10.61
N SER A 70 3.81 2.91 -11.32
CA SER A 70 2.42 2.57 -10.99
C SER A 70 2.35 1.72 -9.72
N GLY A 71 1.15 1.63 -9.13
CA GLY A 71 0.94 0.76 -7.98
C GLY A 71 1.27 -0.69 -8.28
N VAL A 72 0.96 -1.17 -9.50
CA VAL A 72 1.27 -2.54 -9.90
C VAL A 72 2.78 -2.78 -9.92
N GLU A 73 3.55 -1.85 -10.48
CA GLU A 73 5.01 -1.98 -10.51
C GLU A 73 5.60 -2.01 -9.11
N VAL A 74 5.11 -1.14 -8.22
CA VAL A 74 5.54 -1.10 -6.82
C VAL A 74 5.22 -2.42 -6.13
N ALA A 75 3.99 -2.92 -6.31
CA ALA A 75 3.58 -4.18 -5.69
C ALA A 75 4.46 -5.36 -6.14
N LYS A 76 4.80 -5.43 -7.42
CA LYS A 76 5.68 -6.47 -7.94
C LYS A 76 7.05 -6.44 -7.28
N GLU A 77 7.63 -5.25 -7.16
CA GLU A 77 8.96 -5.09 -6.54
C GLU A 77 8.91 -5.46 -5.06
N ILE A 78 7.86 -5.04 -4.35
CA ILE A 78 7.71 -5.34 -2.92
C ILE A 78 7.54 -6.84 -2.71
N LEU A 79 6.64 -7.48 -3.45
CA LEU A 79 6.36 -8.91 -3.30
C LEU A 79 7.55 -9.78 -3.70
N ASP A 80 8.39 -9.30 -4.60
CA ASP A 80 9.63 -9.98 -4.95
C ASP A 80 10.60 -10.01 -3.77
N LYS A 81 10.62 -8.97 -2.95
CA LYS A 81 11.48 -8.86 -1.77
C LYS A 81 10.84 -9.48 -0.53
N ARG A 82 9.54 -9.33 -0.39
CA ARG A 82 8.77 -9.79 0.78
C ARG A 82 7.43 -10.37 0.32
N PRO A 83 7.38 -11.65 -0.05
CA PRO A 83 6.15 -12.26 -0.58
C PRO A 83 4.95 -12.22 0.35
N ASN A 84 5.18 -12.07 1.65
CA ASN A 84 4.12 -12.02 2.66
C ASN A 84 3.70 -10.60 3.05
N GLN A 85 4.26 -9.58 2.41
CA GLN A 85 3.86 -8.20 2.69
C GLN A 85 2.40 -7.99 2.29
N ARG A 86 1.58 -7.52 3.23
CA ARG A 86 0.18 -7.21 2.96
C ARG A 86 0.08 -5.93 2.14
N ILE A 87 -0.61 -6.00 1.02
CA ILE A 87 -0.80 -4.88 0.10
C ILE A 87 -2.28 -4.75 -0.22
N ILE A 88 -2.79 -3.52 -0.15
CA ILE A 88 -4.14 -3.17 -0.54
C ILE A 88 -4.06 -2.15 -1.69
N PHE A 89 -4.66 -2.48 -2.83
CA PHE A 89 -4.81 -1.53 -3.93
C PHE A 89 -6.09 -0.71 -3.74
N ALA A 90 -5.97 0.60 -3.80
CA ALA A 90 -7.09 1.51 -3.93
C ALA A 90 -7.23 1.87 -5.41
N SER A 91 -8.25 1.37 -6.09
CA SER A 91 -8.36 1.50 -7.53
C SER A 91 -9.78 1.79 -7.98
N ALA A 92 -9.89 2.70 -8.97
CA ALA A 92 -11.16 3.00 -9.64
C ALA A 92 -11.40 2.10 -10.85
N TYR A 93 -10.42 1.30 -11.25
CA TYR A 93 -10.45 0.51 -12.47
C TYR A 93 -10.77 -0.95 -12.21
N ASP A 94 -11.07 -1.67 -13.30
CA ASP A 94 -11.29 -3.10 -13.23
C ASP A 94 -10.04 -3.80 -12.72
N ILE A 95 -10.20 -4.39 -11.59
CA ILE A 95 -9.17 -5.02 -10.81
C ILE A 95 -8.68 -6.31 -11.45
N ASN A 96 -9.54 -6.99 -12.18
CA ASN A 96 -9.18 -8.24 -12.82
C ASN A 96 -8.02 -8.07 -13.80
N SER A 97 -7.94 -6.91 -14.47
CA SER A 97 -6.82 -6.63 -15.37
C SER A 97 -5.52 -6.38 -14.62
N LEU A 98 -5.60 -5.84 -13.40
CA LEU A 98 -4.43 -5.63 -12.54
C LEU A 98 -3.90 -6.94 -11.98
N ILE A 99 -4.79 -7.80 -11.53
CA ILE A 99 -4.45 -9.10 -10.93
C ILE A 99 -3.80 -10.02 -11.96
N LYS A 100 -4.15 -9.88 -13.23
CA LYS A 100 -3.59 -10.69 -14.31
C LYS A 100 -2.18 -10.25 -14.73
N SER A 101 -1.67 -9.17 -14.17
CA SER A 101 -0.30 -8.73 -14.47
C SER A 101 0.71 -9.77 -14.02
N PRO A 102 1.71 -10.08 -14.86
CA PRO A 102 2.76 -11.02 -14.46
C PRO A 102 3.46 -10.56 -13.18
N GLY A 103 3.70 -11.48 -12.26
CA GLY A 103 4.36 -11.19 -11.00
C GLY A 103 3.41 -10.85 -9.85
N ILE A 104 2.11 -10.73 -10.11
CA ILE A 104 1.12 -10.55 -9.05
C ILE A 104 0.25 -11.80 -8.96
N VAL A 105 0.31 -12.46 -7.81
CA VAL A 105 -0.56 -13.58 -7.50
C VAL A 105 -1.83 -13.01 -6.88
N PRO A 106 -3.04 -13.40 -7.34
CA PRO A 106 -4.29 -12.83 -6.81
C PRO A 106 -4.42 -12.87 -5.29
N ASP A 107 -3.88 -13.90 -4.65
CA ASP A 107 -3.97 -14.06 -3.20
C ASP A 107 -2.98 -13.18 -2.44
N SER A 108 -2.03 -12.55 -3.14
CA SER A 108 -0.99 -11.73 -2.51
C SER A 108 -1.42 -10.29 -2.27
N VAL A 109 -2.51 -9.86 -2.88
CA VAL A 109 -2.99 -8.48 -2.80
C VAL A 109 -4.48 -8.44 -2.51
N GLU A 110 -4.88 -7.36 -1.83
CA GLU A 110 -6.28 -7.06 -1.59
C GLU A 110 -6.65 -5.85 -2.41
N ILE A 111 -7.93 -5.68 -2.65
CA ILE A 111 -8.41 -4.60 -3.50
C ILE A 111 -9.53 -3.85 -2.81
N LEU A 112 -9.42 -2.53 -2.83
CA LEU A 112 -10.42 -1.62 -2.31
C LEU A 112 -10.90 -0.75 -3.46
N GLU A 113 -12.09 -1.05 -3.95
CA GLU A 113 -12.64 -0.39 -5.14
C GLU A 113 -13.12 1.01 -4.82
N LYS A 114 -12.67 1.99 -5.61
CA LYS A 114 -13.13 3.37 -5.50
C LYS A 114 -14.50 3.53 -6.20
N PRO A 115 -15.42 4.36 -5.66
CA PRO A 115 -15.28 5.12 -4.44
C PRO A 115 -15.55 4.27 -3.19
N PHE A 116 -14.85 4.55 -2.11
CA PHE A 116 -15.09 3.91 -0.83
C PHE A 116 -15.11 4.97 0.28
N SER A 117 -15.79 4.66 1.38
CA SER A 117 -15.79 5.54 2.55
C SER A 117 -14.49 5.37 3.33
N LEU A 118 -14.14 6.39 4.10
CA LEU A 118 -12.98 6.30 4.98
C LEU A 118 -13.16 5.19 6.02
N ASN A 119 -14.37 4.98 6.51
CA ASN A 119 -14.69 3.88 7.42
C ASN A 119 -14.42 2.52 6.78
N THR A 120 -14.82 2.34 5.53
CA THR A 120 -14.56 1.09 4.80
C THR A 120 -13.06 0.84 4.70
N MET A 121 -12.30 1.88 4.39
CA MET A 121 -10.84 1.78 4.29
C MET A 121 -10.20 1.41 5.63
N VAL A 122 -10.61 2.06 6.72
CA VAL A 122 -10.10 1.75 8.05
C VAL A 122 -10.41 0.30 8.42
N ASN A 123 -11.65 -0.14 8.19
CA ASN A 123 -12.05 -1.51 8.50
C ASN A 123 -11.25 -2.54 7.71
N ARG A 124 -10.99 -2.26 6.44
CA ARG A 124 -10.19 -3.16 5.60
C ARG A 124 -8.74 -3.24 6.10
N VAL A 125 -8.16 -2.11 6.43
CA VAL A 125 -6.78 -2.04 6.94
C VAL A 125 -6.64 -2.83 8.24
N GLN A 126 -7.64 -2.76 9.12
CA GLN A 126 -7.63 -3.41 10.43
C GLN A 126 -8.08 -4.87 10.41
N ALA A 127 -8.57 -5.33 9.30
CA ALA A 127 -9.11 -6.71 9.18
C ALA A 127 -8.04 -7.79 9.31
#